data_3a94719813ed4d36eac23f8d5b6b1328
#
_entry.id   3a94719813ed4d36eac23f8d5b6b1328
#
_cell.length_a   1.000
_cell.length_b   1.000
_cell.length_c   1.000
_cell.angle_alpha   90.00
_cell.angle_beta   90.00
_cell.angle_gamma   90.00
#
_symmetry.space_group_name_H-M   'P 1'
#
loop_
_entity.id
_entity.type
_entity.pdbx_description
1 polymer ?
#
loop_
_entity_poly.entity_id
_entity_poly.type
_entity_poly.pdbx_seq_one_letter_code
_entity_poly.pdbx_strand_id
1 'polypeptide(L)'
;MNTSAVTKQWLGLPLNLVWGYIAIALFMTGDGFELAFLSHHITSLGFTQSQSSLAFSVYGLAAALSAWVSGVFAEIITPRKAMIIGFALWCVFHTLFLVFGLGDANYPLILLFYGIRGFAYPLFLYSFIVMIVQNVHSSQISPAMGWFWTTYSIGIGVAGSYIPSFTIPVIGERGTLWLALVFCFAGGMVAVTMLRKVNASSHMHNLSTREKFTELSRAVTLLVSNRNVLYASMIRIINTLSLFGFAVIMPMMFVDELGFSTPEWLQIWGVFFATTLFSNVLRA
;
A
#
# COMPACT_ATOMS: atom_id res chain seq x y z
N MET A 1 -0.94 -12.03 -29.88
CA MET A 1 0.42 -11.79 -29.37
C MET A 1 0.80 -10.37 -29.74
N ASN A 2 0.74 -9.44 -28.79
CA ASN A 2 1.14 -8.06 -29.02
C ASN A 2 2.67 -8.02 -29.03
N THR A 3 3.28 -7.84 -30.20
CA THR A 3 4.69 -7.49 -30.35
C THR A 3 4.89 -6.02 -29.93
N SER A 4 4.69 -5.74 -28.64
CA SER A 4 5.11 -4.47 -28.09
C SER A 4 6.64 -4.40 -28.21
N ALA A 5 7.17 -3.38 -28.85
CA ALA A 5 8.60 -3.15 -28.95
C ALA A 5 9.23 -3.22 -27.54
N VAL A 6 10.45 -3.80 -27.46
CA VAL A 6 11.19 -3.89 -26.20
C VAL A 6 11.28 -2.52 -25.57
N THR A 7 10.71 -2.38 -24.37
CA THR A 7 10.67 -1.11 -23.65
C THR A 7 12.07 -0.71 -23.23
N LYS A 8 12.45 0.56 -23.45
CA LYS A 8 13.75 1.08 -23.00
C LYS A 8 13.83 1.00 -21.47
N GLN A 9 14.85 0.32 -20.97
CA GLN A 9 15.06 0.10 -19.53
C GLN A 9 16.42 0.63 -19.08
N TRP A 10 16.50 0.97 -17.79
CA TRP A 10 17.74 1.22 -17.08
C TRP A 10 17.82 0.26 -15.89
N LEU A 11 18.76 -0.67 -15.91
CA LEU A 11 18.90 -1.75 -14.91
C LEU A 11 17.56 -2.48 -14.64
N GLY A 12 16.79 -2.77 -15.69
CA GLY A 12 15.49 -3.44 -15.56
C GLY A 12 14.30 -2.49 -15.22
N LEU A 13 14.56 -1.22 -14.89
CA LEU A 13 13.51 -0.21 -14.65
C LEU A 13 12.93 0.29 -15.98
N PRO A 14 11.64 0.12 -16.26
CA PRO A 14 11.00 0.64 -17.46
C PRO A 14 10.92 2.17 -17.44
N LEU A 15 11.64 2.86 -18.34
CA LEU A 15 11.74 4.32 -18.33
C LEU A 15 10.43 5.03 -18.65
N ASN A 16 9.52 4.40 -19.40
CA ASN A 16 8.20 4.93 -19.70
C ASN A 16 7.27 4.92 -18.48
N LEU A 17 7.59 4.14 -17.43
CA LEU A 17 6.81 3.99 -16.21
C LEU A 17 7.50 4.62 -14.98
N VAL A 18 8.65 5.26 -15.12
CA VAL A 18 9.45 5.78 -14.00
C VAL A 18 8.63 6.66 -13.04
N TRP A 19 7.73 7.48 -13.58
CA TRP A 19 6.85 8.32 -12.78
C TRP A 19 5.83 7.53 -11.96
N GLY A 20 5.45 6.34 -12.43
CA GLY A 20 4.61 5.43 -11.67
C GLY A 20 5.34 4.87 -10.45
N TYR A 21 6.60 4.50 -10.59
CA TYR A 21 7.44 4.06 -9.46
C TYR A 21 7.65 5.20 -8.45
N ILE A 22 7.89 6.43 -8.91
CA ILE A 22 7.97 7.61 -8.04
C ILE A 22 6.64 7.85 -7.32
N ALA A 23 5.52 7.73 -8.03
CA ALA A 23 4.18 7.86 -7.43
C ALA A 23 3.95 6.82 -6.32
N ILE A 24 4.34 5.55 -6.56
CA ILE A 24 4.27 4.47 -5.57
C ILE A 24 5.18 4.78 -4.38
N ALA A 25 6.44 5.16 -4.61
CA ALA A 25 7.36 5.49 -3.51
C ALA A 25 6.80 6.59 -2.61
N LEU A 26 6.33 7.71 -3.18
CA LEU A 26 5.76 8.83 -2.42
C LEU A 26 4.47 8.44 -1.69
N PHE A 27 3.54 7.78 -2.39
CA PHE A 27 2.26 7.38 -1.80
C PHE A 27 2.48 6.40 -0.64
N MET A 28 3.33 5.39 -0.84
CA MET A 28 3.64 4.41 0.20
C MET A 28 4.47 4.98 1.34
N THR A 29 5.23 6.06 1.12
CA THR A 29 5.88 6.79 2.21
C THR A 29 4.82 7.37 3.15
N GLY A 30 3.82 8.05 2.64
CA GLY A 30 2.74 8.58 3.46
C GLY A 30 1.91 7.48 4.15
N ASP A 31 1.53 6.42 3.42
CA ASP A 31 0.77 5.29 3.98
C ASP A 31 1.57 4.54 5.06
N GLY A 32 2.91 4.51 4.92
CA GLY A 32 3.81 3.84 5.87
C GLY A 32 4.02 4.59 7.19
N PHE A 33 3.78 5.89 7.25
CA PHE A 33 4.06 6.71 8.45
C PHE A 33 3.37 6.16 9.69
N GLU A 34 2.15 5.71 9.57
CA GLU A 34 1.36 5.23 10.70
C GLU A 34 1.66 3.80 11.12
N LEU A 35 2.24 2.99 10.22
CA LEU A 35 2.34 1.54 10.42
C LEU A 35 3.09 1.18 11.71
N ALA A 36 4.07 1.97 12.10
CA ALA A 36 4.92 1.66 13.24
C ALA A 36 4.57 2.41 14.53
N PHE A 37 3.64 3.39 14.52
CA PHE A 37 3.28 4.11 15.76
C PHE A 37 1.78 4.33 15.99
N LEU A 38 0.93 4.14 14.97
CA LEU A 38 -0.50 4.43 15.11
C LEU A 38 -1.17 3.59 16.20
N SER A 39 -0.74 2.34 16.43
CA SER A 39 -1.32 1.51 17.49
C SER A 39 -1.07 2.12 18.89
N HIS A 40 0.15 2.60 19.13
CA HIS A 40 0.50 3.34 20.34
C HIS A 40 -0.25 4.67 20.44
N HIS A 41 -0.37 5.40 19.33
CA HIS A 41 -1.13 6.66 19.29
C HIS A 41 -2.60 6.46 19.67
N ILE A 42 -3.25 5.41 19.17
CA ILE A 42 -4.64 5.08 19.53
C ILE A 42 -4.76 4.79 21.03
N THR A 43 -3.83 4.02 21.60
CA THR A 43 -3.86 3.71 23.05
C THR A 43 -3.56 4.94 23.90
N SER A 44 -2.72 5.86 23.46
CA SER A 44 -2.46 7.14 24.15
C SER A 44 -3.68 8.07 24.22
N LEU A 45 -4.67 7.88 23.33
CA LEU A 45 -5.96 8.56 23.37
C LEU A 45 -6.94 7.96 24.39
N GLY A 46 -6.53 6.92 25.15
CA GLY A 46 -7.33 6.27 26.18
C GLY A 46 -8.08 5.02 25.70
N PHE A 47 -7.85 4.55 24.48
CA PHE A 47 -8.43 3.30 23.98
C PHE A 47 -7.60 2.10 24.42
N THR A 48 -8.25 0.95 24.53
CA THR A 48 -7.57 -0.31 24.90
C THR A 48 -6.76 -0.86 23.74
N GLN A 49 -5.77 -1.72 24.08
CA GLN A 49 -5.00 -2.47 23.09
C GLN A 49 -5.90 -3.29 22.15
N SER A 50 -6.96 -3.91 22.70
CA SER A 50 -7.92 -4.67 21.91
C SER A 50 -8.65 -3.78 20.89
N GLN A 51 -8.99 -2.56 21.27
CA GLN A 51 -9.60 -1.59 20.38
C GLN A 51 -8.64 -1.15 19.27
N SER A 52 -7.38 -0.87 19.60
CA SER A 52 -6.35 -0.59 18.60
C SER A 52 -6.18 -1.76 17.63
N SER A 53 -6.03 -2.99 18.13
CA SER A 53 -5.91 -4.20 17.32
C SER A 53 -7.12 -4.43 16.42
N LEU A 54 -8.34 -4.15 16.90
CA LEU A 54 -9.56 -4.24 16.08
C LEU A 54 -9.55 -3.22 14.92
N ALA A 55 -9.09 -2.00 15.16
CA ALA A 55 -8.97 -1.00 14.09
C ALA A 55 -8.05 -1.47 12.97
N PHE A 56 -6.87 -2.02 13.31
CA PHE A 56 -5.95 -2.61 12.33
C PHE A 56 -6.54 -3.84 11.64
N SER A 57 -7.33 -4.66 12.34
CA SER A 57 -8.00 -5.83 11.76
C SER A 57 -9.05 -5.44 10.73
N VAL A 58 -9.87 -4.42 11.03
CA VAL A 58 -10.87 -3.87 10.10
C VAL A 58 -10.20 -3.28 8.86
N TYR A 59 -9.13 -2.50 9.06
CA TYR A 59 -8.31 -1.97 7.96
C TYR A 59 -7.72 -3.10 7.10
N GLY A 60 -7.10 -4.10 7.74
CA GLY A 60 -6.47 -5.23 7.06
C GLY A 60 -7.47 -6.07 6.26
N LEU A 61 -8.68 -6.28 6.79
CA LEU A 61 -9.76 -6.98 6.08
C LEU A 61 -10.21 -6.20 4.84
N ALA A 62 -10.43 -4.90 4.98
CA ALA A 62 -10.78 -4.02 3.86
C ALA A 62 -9.67 -4.01 2.79
N ALA A 63 -8.41 -3.95 3.21
CA ALA A 63 -7.25 -4.01 2.32
C ALA A 63 -7.14 -5.36 1.59
N ALA A 64 -7.40 -6.47 2.26
CA ALA A 64 -7.41 -7.80 1.64
C ALA A 64 -8.51 -7.93 0.58
N LEU A 65 -9.71 -7.46 0.88
CA LEU A 65 -10.83 -7.43 -0.08
C LEU A 65 -10.51 -6.53 -1.28
N SER A 66 -9.96 -5.35 -1.02
CA SER A 66 -9.54 -4.44 -2.08
C SER A 66 -8.44 -5.03 -2.96
N ALA A 67 -7.43 -5.65 -2.36
CA ALA A 67 -6.34 -6.29 -3.09
C ALA A 67 -6.85 -7.34 -4.08
N TRP A 68 -7.85 -8.12 -3.65
CA TRP A 68 -8.47 -9.13 -4.49
C TRP A 68 -9.20 -8.54 -5.70
N VAL A 69 -9.97 -7.46 -5.51
CA VAL A 69 -10.78 -6.87 -6.59
C VAL A 69 -10.03 -5.82 -7.43
N SER A 70 -8.93 -5.27 -6.92
CA SER A 70 -8.24 -4.12 -7.53
C SER A 70 -7.74 -4.40 -8.94
N GLY A 71 -7.23 -5.61 -9.20
CA GLY A 71 -6.75 -6.00 -10.53
C GLY A 71 -7.88 -5.98 -11.57
N VAL A 72 -8.99 -6.63 -11.27
CA VAL A 72 -10.18 -6.67 -12.16
C VAL A 72 -10.79 -5.28 -12.31
N PHE A 73 -10.87 -4.52 -11.22
CA PHE A 73 -11.39 -3.16 -11.25
C PHE A 73 -10.53 -2.24 -12.15
N ALA A 74 -9.21 -2.37 -12.06
CA ALA A 74 -8.28 -1.63 -12.94
C ALA A 74 -8.45 -2.00 -14.42
N GLU A 75 -8.76 -3.27 -14.73
CA GLU A 75 -9.03 -3.70 -16.10
C GLU A 75 -10.41 -3.24 -16.61
N ILE A 76 -11.39 -3.05 -15.71
CA ILE A 76 -12.74 -2.55 -16.08
C ILE A 76 -12.70 -1.06 -16.42
N ILE A 77 -12.07 -0.23 -15.56
CA ILE A 77 -12.15 1.24 -15.67
C ILE A 77 -10.88 1.89 -16.22
N THR A 78 -9.80 1.21 -16.33
CA THR A 78 -8.41 1.53 -16.64
C THR A 78 -7.53 1.66 -15.38
N PRO A 79 -6.28 1.18 -15.43
CA PRO A 79 -5.36 1.23 -14.29
C PRO A 79 -5.18 2.64 -13.73
N ARG A 80 -5.02 3.64 -14.61
CA ARG A 80 -4.84 5.03 -14.18
C ARG A 80 -6.05 5.58 -13.43
N LYS A 81 -7.28 5.32 -13.90
CA LYS A 81 -8.50 5.77 -13.20
C LYS A 81 -8.64 5.09 -11.84
N ALA A 82 -8.32 3.79 -11.76
CA ALA A 82 -8.34 3.06 -10.50
C ALA A 82 -7.31 3.61 -9.49
N MET A 83 -6.08 3.97 -9.94
CA MET A 83 -5.11 4.69 -9.11
C MET A 83 -5.67 6.03 -8.60
N ILE A 84 -6.31 6.82 -9.45
CA ILE A 84 -6.89 8.11 -9.05
C ILE A 84 -7.99 7.93 -8.01
N ILE A 85 -8.84 6.91 -8.17
CA ILE A 85 -9.89 6.59 -7.19
C ILE A 85 -9.26 6.17 -5.85
N GLY A 86 -8.26 5.28 -5.87
CA GLY A 86 -7.53 4.88 -4.67
C GLY A 86 -6.88 6.07 -3.95
N PHE A 87 -6.22 6.95 -4.71
CA PHE A 87 -5.66 8.19 -4.18
C PHE A 87 -6.71 9.10 -3.53
N ALA A 88 -7.81 9.38 -4.22
CA ALA A 88 -8.87 10.25 -3.71
C ALA A 88 -9.51 9.65 -2.44
N LEU A 89 -9.79 8.35 -2.46
CA LEU A 89 -10.35 7.62 -1.33
C LEU A 89 -9.40 7.68 -0.12
N TRP A 90 -8.09 7.50 -0.33
CA TRP A 90 -7.10 7.60 0.73
C TRP A 90 -7.08 8.99 1.36
N CYS A 91 -6.96 10.04 0.55
CA CYS A 91 -6.89 11.43 1.04
C CYS A 91 -8.15 11.83 1.80
N VAL A 92 -9.33 11.53 1.26
CA VAL A 92 -10.60 11.87 1.90
C VAL A 92 -10.75 11.14 3.24
N PHE A 93 -10.62 9.82 3.25
CA PHE A 93 -10.85 9.05 4.48
C PHE A 93 -9.73 9.18 5.49
N HIS A 94 -8.50 9.46 5.07
CA HIS A 94 -7.43 9.85 6.00
C HIS A 94 -7.72 11.18 6.69
N THR A 95 -8.20 12.18 5.95
CA THR A 95 -8.59 13.47 6.53
C THR A 95 -9.74 13.29 7.52
N LEU A 96 -10.79 12.54 7.15
CA LEU A 96 -11.92 12.26 8.06
C LEU A 96 -11.48 11.49 9.30
N PHE A 97 -10.57 10.53 9.14
CA PHE A 97 -9.98 9.78 10.24
C PHE A 97 -9.19 10.67 11.20
N LEU A 98 -8.37 11.62 10.69
CA LEU A 98 -7.61 12.55 11.52
C LEU A 98 -8.48 13.55 12.25
N VAL A 99 -9.53 14.09 11.58
CA VAL A 99 -10.38 15.14 12.14
C VAL A 99 -11.38 14.55 13.12
N PHE A 100 -12.21 13.63 12.66
CA PHE A 100 -13.38 13.14 13.41
C PHE A 100 -13.10 11.82 14.15
N GLY A 101 -12.15 11.01 13.69
CA GLY A 101 -11.76 9.79 14.36
C GLY A 101 -10.82 10.08 15.53
N LEU A 102 -9.56 10.41 15.21
CA LEU A 102 -8.52 10.67 16.20
C LEU A 102 -8.70 12.02 16.89
N GLY A 103 -9.16 13.05 16.14
CA GLY A 103 -9.32 14.41 16.65
C GLY A 103 -10.35 14.53 17.75
N ASP A 104 -11.48 13.86 17.60
CA ASP A 104 -12.58 13.83 18.55
C ASP A 104 -12.53 12.62 19.50
N ALA A 105 -11.46 11.80 19.40
CA ALA A 105 -11.31 10.52 20.10
C ALA A 105 -12.58 9.64 19.97
N ASN A 106 -13.16 9.57 18.77
CA ASN A 106 -14.40 8.85 18.48
C ASN A 106 -14.11 7.48 17.88
N TYR A 107 -14.17 6.45 18.71
CA TYR A 107 -13.80 5.10 18.30
C TYR A 107 -14.63 4.51 17.14
N PRO A 108 -15.97 4.63 17.10
CA PRO A 108 -16.75 4.23 15.94
C PRO A 108 -16.30 4.90 14.63
N LEU A 109 -15.95 6.18 14.65
CA LEU A 109 -15.45 6.90 13.48
C LEU A 109 -14.01 6.51 13.12
N ILE A 110 -13.17 6.17 14.11
CA ILE A 110 -11.86 5.55 13.87
C ILE A 110 -12.05 4.27 13.06
N LEU A 111 -12.91 3.34 13.51
CA LEU A 111 -13.15 2.09 12.81
C LEU A 111 -13.70 2.30 11.39
N LEU A 112 -14.68 3.20 11.26
CA LEU A 112 -15.33 3.47 9.99
C LEU A 112 -14.36 4.06 8.95
N PHE A 113 -13.70 5.15 9.30
CA PHE A 113 -12.86 5.87 8.34
C PHE A 113 -11.55 5.15 8.05
N TYR A 114 -10.94 4.56 9.07
CA TYR A 114 -9.74 3.74 8.90
C TYR A 114 -10.05 2.48 8.09
N GLY A 115 -11.18 1.82 8.38
CA GLY A 115 -11.65 0.65 7.63
C GLY A 115 -11.91 0.96 6.16
N ILE A 116 -12.66 2.02 5.84
CA ILE A 116 -12.92 2.40 4.45
C ILE A 116 -11.62 2.78 3.74
N ARG A 117 -10.70 3.50 4.41
CA ARG A 117 -9.40 3.83 3.86
C ARG A 117 -8.58 2.59 3.49
N GLY A 118 -8.80 1.45 4.18
CA GLY A 118 -8.15 0.18 3.84
C GLY A 118 -8.35 -0.26 2.39
N PHE A 119 -9.42 0.18 1.71
CA PHE A 119 -9.62 -0.08 0.27
C PHE A 119 -8.69 0.74 -0.62
N ALA A 120 -8.12 1.82 -0.14
CA ALA A 120 -7.46 2.83 -0.95
C ALA A 120 -6.08 2.40 -1.47
N TYR A 121 -5.17 1.99 -0.56
CA TYR A 121 -3.80 1.69 -0.96
C TYR A 121 -3.69 0.49 -1.90
N PRO A 122 -4.44 -0.62 -1.72
CA PRO A 122 -4.33 -1.72 -2.67
C PRO A 122 -4.88 -1.35 -4.04
N LEU A 123 -5.93 -0.53 -4.08
CA LEU A 123 -6.47 -0.04 -5.33
C LEU A 123 -5.46 0.83 -6.08
N PHE A 124 -4.73 1.71 -5.38
CA PHE A 124 -3.65 2.50 -5.98
C PHE A 124 -2.49 1.62 -6.44
N LEU A 125 -2.02 0.74 -5.58
CA LEU A 125 -0.83 -0.08 -5.75
C LEU A 125 -1.00 -1.14 -6.87
N TYR A 126 -2.04 -1.98 -6.77
CA TYR A 126 -2.23 -3.09 -7.70
C TYR A 126 -2.68 -2.61 -9.09
N SER A 127 -3.33 -1.45 -9.18
CA SER A 127 -3.61 -0.84 -10.48
C SER A 127 -2.33 -0.46 -11.22
N PHE A 128 -1.28 -0.04 -10.52
CA PHE A 128 0.01 0.20 -11.15
C PHE A 128 0.69 -1.10 -11.62
N ILE A 129 0.51 -2.21 -10.89
CA ILE A 129 0.97 -3.54 -11.37
C ILE A 129 0.30 -3.90 -12.70
N VAL A 130 -1.02 -3.71 -12.82
CA VAL A 130 -1.73 -3.93 -14.09
C VAL A 130 -1.15 -3.04 -15.21
N MET A 131 -0.84 -1.78 -14.89
CA MET A 131 -0.20 -0.87 -15.84
C MET A 131 1.20 -1.36 -16.27
N ILE A 132 2.00 -1.90 -15.36
CA ILE A 132 3.30 -2.52 -15.68
C ILE A 132 3.08 -3.67 -16.67
N VAL A 133 2.20 -4.61 -16.36
CA VAL A 133 1.92 -5.78 -17.22
C VAL A 133 1.44 -5.38 -18.61
N GLN A 134 0.67 -4.30 -18.74
CA GLN A 134 0.18 -3.78 -20.02
C GLN A 134 1.24 -3.06 -20.87
N ASN A 135 2.30 -2.52 -20.25
CA ASN A 135 3.26 -1.65 -20.93
C ASN A 135 4.68 -2.22 -21.03
N VAL A 136 4.91 -3.40 -20.46
CA VAL A 136 6.24 -4.02 -20.43
C VAL A 136 6.18 -5.36 -21.17
N HIS A 137 7.20 -5.66 -21.96
CA HIS A 137 7.31 -6.96 -22.66
C HIS A 137 7.42 -8.11 -21.65
N SER A 138 6.86 -9.27 -21.98
CA SER A 138 6.78 -10.43 -21.07
C SER A 138 8.12 -10.84 -20.46
N SER A 139 9.21 -10.78 -21.22
CA SER A 139 10.56 -11.08 -20.74
C SER A 139 11.14 -10.05 -19.76
N GLN A 140 10.52 -8.87 -19.66
CA GLN A 140 10.97 -7.75 -18.82
C GLN A 140 10.08 -7.53 -17.60
N ILE A 141 9.02 -8.32 -17.43
CA ILE A 141 8.06 -8.15 -16.30
C ILE A 141 8.76 -8.42 -14.96
N SER A 142 9.59 -9.48 -14.87
CA SER A 142 10.25 -9.85 -13.62
C SER A 142 11.11 -8.73 -13.03
N PRO A 143 12.07 -8.14 -13.77
CA PRO A 143 12.85 -7.00 -13.26
C PRO A 143 11.98 -5.76 -12.98
N ALA A 144 10.94 -5.47 -13.79
CA ALA A 144 10.01 -4.39 -13.52
C ALA A 144 9.26 -4.58 -12.19
N MET A 145 8.86 -5.82 -11.87
CA MET A 145 8.24 -6.16 -10.58
C MET A 145 9.25 -6.10 -9.42
N GLY A 146 10.52 -6.42 -9.65
CA GLY A 146 11.60 -6.22 -8.67
C GLY A 146 11.69 -4.75 -8.25
N TRP A 147 11.73 -3.84 -9.22
CA TRP A 147 11.69 -2.39 -8.96
C TRP A 147 10.42 -1.94 -8.26
N PHE A 148 9.26 -2.52 -8.62
CA PHE A 148 7.99 -2.21 -7.95
C PHE A 148 8.06 -2.51 -6.45
N TRP A 149 8.48 -3.71 -6.07
CA TRP A 149 8.58 -4.09 -4.66
C TRP A 149 9.70 -3.34 -3.93
N THR A 150 10.77 -2.96 -4.63
CA THR A 150 11.83 -2.12 -4.07
C THR A 150 11.31 -0.73 -3.74
N THR A 151 10.61 -0.05 -4.67
CA THR A 151 10.04 1.28 -4.43
C THR A 151 8.94 1.25 -3.37
N TYR A 152 8.12 0.19 -3.35
CA TYR A 152 7.15 -0.06 -2.29
C TYR A 152 7.82 -0.15 -0.92
N SER A 153 8.86 -0.99 -0.79
CA SER A 153 9.54 -1.21 0.49
C SER A 153 10.32 0.03 0.96
N ILE A 154 10.93 0.77 0.04
CA ILE A 154 11.55 2.08 0.36
C ILE A 154 10.48 3.03 0.92
N GLY A 155 9.33 3.11 0.26
CA GLY A 155 8.24 4.00 0.70
C GLY A 155 7.70 3.59 2.07
N ILE A 156 7.08 2.42 2.14
CA ILE A 156 6.31 2.01 3.32
C ILE A 156 7.18 1.73 4.55
N GLY A 157 8.37 1.16 4.33
CA GLY A 157 9.21 0.69 5.43
C GLY A 157 10.32 1.65 5.78
N VAL A 158 11.15 2.04 4.81
CA VAL A 158 12.33 2.87 5.10
C VAL A 158 11.93 4.33 5.29
N ALA A 159 11.43 5.00 4.25
CA ALA A 159 11.02 6.40 4.35
C ALA A 159 9.83 6.59 5.29
N GLY A 160 8.87 5.64 5.27
CA GLY A 160 7.72 5.61 6.16
C GLY A 160 8.05 5.47 7.64
N SER A 161 9.25 5.06 7.99
CA SER A 161 9.72 4.97 9.39
C SER A 161 10.72 6.07 9.74
N TYR A 162 11.75 6.28 8.90
CA TYR A 162 12.78 7.28 9.21
C TYR A 162 12.24 8.71 9.20
N ILE A 163 11.36 9.09 8.27
CA ILE A 163 10.80 10.45 8.25
C ILE A 163 9.99 10.72 9.53
N PRO A 164 9.05 9.86 9.97
CA PRO A 164 8.38 10.02 11.26
C PRO A 164 9.33 10.09 12.45
N SER A 165 10.43 9.33 12.47
CA SER A 165 11.38 9.39 13.59
C SER A 165 12.01 10.77 13.80
N PHE A 166 12.12 11.56 12.73
CA PHE A 166 12.61 12.95 12.80
C PHE A 166 11.47 13.97 12.97
N THR A 167 10.28 13.69 12.47
CA THR A 167 9.17 14.66 12.51
C THR A 167 8.36 14.58 13.80
N ILE A 168 8.22 13.42 14.43
CA ILE A 168 7.52 13.27 15.71
C ILE A 168 8.10 14.17 16.80
N PRO A 169 9.43 14.27 17.01
CA PRO A 169 10.00 15.18 18.01
C PRO A 169 9.70 16.66 17.76
N VAL A 170 9.44 17.05 16.51
CA VAL A 170 9.25 18.46 16.11
C VAL A 170 7.79 18.86 16.04
N ILE A 171 6.93 18.03 15.44
CA ILE A 171 5.52 18.36 15.18
C ILE A 171 4.54 17.39 15.86
N GLY A 172 5.05 16.44 16.65
CA GLY A 172 4.26 15.43 17.34
C GLY A 172 3.70 14.34 16.40
N GLU A 173 3.11 13.29 16.99
CA GLU A 173 2.51 12.17 16.25
C GLU A 173 1.37 12.64 15.35
N ARG A 174 0.47 13.47 15.86
CA ARG A 174 -0.66 14.01 15.09
C ARG A 174 -0.21 14.88 13.91
N GLY A 175 0.82 15.73 14.10
CA GLY A 175 1.41 16.53 13.02
C GLY A 175 2.06 15.65 11.95
N THR A 176 2.71 14.57 12.37
CA THR A 176 3.32 13.58 11.47
C THR A 176 2.26 12.84 10.65
N LEU A 177 1.09 12.50 11.23
CA LEU A 177 -0.03 11.92 10.46
C LEU A 177 -0.59 12.90 9.42
N TRP A 178 -0.63 14.22 9.71
CA TRP A 178 -0.97 15.22 8.69
C TRP A 178 0.09 15.32 7.58
N LEU A 179 1.37 15.16 7.92
CA LEU A 179 2.43 15.11 6.93
C LEU A 179 2.33 13.87 6.01
N ALA A 180 1.79 12.74 6.51
CA ALA A 180 1.47 11.58 5.70
C ALA A 180 0.54 11.92 4.52
N LEU A 181 -0.47 12.79 4.78
CA LEU A 181 -1.37 13.28 3.73
C LEU A 181 -0.62 14.03 2.62
N VAL A 182 0.42 14.81 2.97
CA VAL A 182 1.23 15.54 1.98
C VAL A 182 1.96 14.57 1.04
N PHE A 183 2.57 13.50 1.59
CA PHE A 183 3.26 12.49 0.79
C PHE A 183 2.31 11.70 -0.11
N CYS A 184 1.19 11.24 0.43
CA CYS A 184 0.17 10.54 -0.36
C CYS A 184 -0.43 11.45 -1.44
N PHE A 185 -0.68 12.71 -1.12
CA PHE A 185 -1.15 13.71 -2.08
C PHE A 185 -0.13 13.94 -3.20
N ALA A 186 1.15 14.09 -2.86
CA ALA A 186 2.22 14.25 -3.85
C ALA A 186 2.31 13.02 -4.76
N GLY A 187 2.29 11.80 -4.21
CA GLY A 187 2.29 10.56 -4.98
C GLY A 187 1.07 10.43 -5.91
N GLY A 188 -0.12 10.75 -5.40
CA GLY A 188 -1.36 10.79 -6.18
C GLY A 188 -1.31 11.82 -7.32
N MET A 189 -0.80 13.02 -7.05
CA MET A 189 -0.63 14.07 -8.06
C MET A 189 0.37 13.69 -9.15
N VAL A 190 1.46 13.00 -8.80
CA VAL A 190 2.38 12.44 -9.80
C VAL A 190 1.66 11.42 -10.68
N ALA A 191 0.85 10.52 -10.10
CA ALA A 191 0.06 9.55 -10.88
C ALA A 191 -0.96 10.25 -11.81
N VAL A 192 -1.65 11.28 -11.31
CA VAL A 192 -2.64 12.04 -12.09
C VAL A 192 -2.00 12.79 -13.27
N THR A 193 -0.85 13.42 -13.06
CA THR A 193 -0.23 14.32 -14.05
C THR A 193 0.71 13.57 -14.99
N MET A 194 1.63 12.79 -14.46
CA MET A 194 2.74 12.21 -15.23
C MET A 194 2.37 10.91 -15.95
N LEU A 195 1.43 10.11 -15.40
CA LEU A 195 0.96 8.90 -16.08
C LEU A 195 -0.11 9.16 -17.16
N ARG A 196 -0.40 10.40 -17.46
CA ARG A 196 -1.44 10.77 -18.42
C ARG A 196 -1.19 10.23 -19.85
N LYS A 197 0.08 10.10 -20.23
CA LYS A 197 0.50 9.64 -21.57
C LYS A 197 0.80 8.14 -21.63
N VAL A 198 0.74 7.43 -20.51
CA VAL A 198 0.98 5.99 -20.49
C VAL A 198 -0.26 5.27 -21.00
N ASN A 199 -0.06 4.28 -21.89
CA ASN A 199 -1.16 3.46 -22.38
C ASN A 199 -1.79 2.70 -21.21
N ALA A 200 -3.05 3.00 -20.95
CA ALA A 200 -3.85 2.34 -19.92
C ALA A 200 -5.15 1.88 -20.60
N SER A 201 -5.09 0.73 -21.25
CA SER A 201 -6.25 0.15 -21.92
C SER A 201 -7.13 -0.61 -20.92
N SER A 202 -8.43 -0.52 -21.13
CA SER A 202 -9.42 -1.36 -20.43
C SER A 202 -9.70 -2.57 -21.30
N HIS A 203 -9.13 -3.72 -20.96
CA HIS A 203 -9.38 -4.94 -21.72
C HIS A 203 -10.80 -5.50 -21.49
N MET A 204 -11.40 -5.20 -20.35
CA MET A 204 -12.73 -5.69 -19.96
C MET A 204 -13.87 -4.69 -20.22
N HIS A 205 -13.60 -3.56 -20.89
CA HIS A 205 -14.62 -2.53 -21.11
C HIS A 205 -15.85 -3.07 -21.87
N ASN A 206 -15.63 -3.96 -22.82
CA ASN A 206 -16.68 -4.51 -23.67
C ASN A 206 -17.35 -5.78 -23.10
N LEU A 207 -16.90 -6.27 -21.93
CA LEU A 207 -17.50 -7.42 -21.28
C LEU A 207 -18.80 -7.04 -20.56
N SER A 208 -19.79 -7.92 -20.62
CA SER A 208 -21.02 -7.79 -19.83
C SER A 208 -20.73 -7.89 -18.32
N THR A 209 -21.63 -7.39 -17.49
CA THR A 209 -21.50 -7.46 -16.03
C THR A 209 -21.34 -8.91 -15.54
N ARG A 210 -22.03 -9.85 -16.18
CA ARG A 210 -21.95 -11.28 -15.86
C ARG A 210 -20.57 -11.87 -16.16
N GLU A 211 -19.95 -11.47 -17.28
CA GLU A 211 -18.60 -11.92 -17.64
C GLU A 211 -17.55 -11.35 -16.69
N LYS A 212 -17.70 -10.10 -16.25
CA LYS A 212 -16.85 -9.48 -15.24
C LYS A 212 -16.89 -10.22 -13.89
N PHE A 213 -18.08 -10.59 -13.44
CA PHE A 213 -18.26 -11.45 -12.25
C PHE A 213 -17.68 -12.85 -12.44
N THR A 214 -17.76 -13.40 -13.64
CA THR A 214 -17.18 -14.72 -13.96
C THR A 214 -15.66 -14.66 -13.86
N GLU A 215 -15.01 -13.60 -14.34
CA GLU A 215 -13.56 -13.42 -14.20
C GLU A 215 -13.12 -13.23 -12.72
N LEU A 216 -13.89 -12.50 -11.93
CA LEU A 216 -13.66 -12.43 -10.47
C LEU A 216 -13.77 -13.80 -9.79
N SER A 217 -14.77 -14.60 -10.14
CA SER A 217 -14.94 -15.95 -9.60
C SER A 217 -13.85 -16.92 -10.06
N ARG A 218 -13.29 -16.72 -11.26
CA ARG A 218 -12.14 -17.48 -11.77
C ARG A 218 -10.90 -17.31 -10.88
N ALA A 219 -10.67 -16.11 -10.34
CA ALA A 219 -9.57 -15.88 -9.42
C ALA A 219 -9.69 -16.76 -8.16
N VAL A 220 -10.91 -16.92 -7.61
CA VAL A 220 -11.17 -17.84 -6.48
C VAL A 220 -11.00 -19.30 -6.90
N THR A 221 -11.50 -19.67 -8.07
CA THR A 221 -11.35 -21.02 -8.59
C THR A 221 -9.88 -21.40 -8.80
N LEU A 222 -9.06 -20.46 -9.28
CA LEU A 222 -7.61 -20.67 -9.43
C LEU A 222 -6.91 -20.93 -8.10
N LEU A 223 -7.32 -20.29 -7.01
CA LEU A 223 -6.79 -20.54 -5.67
C LEU A 223 -7.00 -21.99 -5.23
N VAL A 224 -8.14 -22.58 -5.61
CA VAL A 224 -8.49 -23.95 -5.20
C VAL A 224 -7.97 -24.99 -6.20
N SER A 225 -7.97 -24.68 -7.50
CA SER A 225 -7.62 -25.62 -8.58
C SER A 225 -6.12 -25.72 -8.84
N ASN A 226 -5.33 -24.68 -8.54
CA ASN A 226 -3.89 -24.66 -8.78
C ASN A 226 -3.09 -24.64 -7.47
N ARG A 227 -2.45 -25.76 -7.12
CA ARG A 227 -1.67 -25.91 -5.88
C ARG A 227 -0.55 -24.87 -5.74
N ASN A 228 0.11 -24.48 -6.82
CA ASN A 228 1.18 -23.49 -6.78
C ASN A 228 0.64 -22.09 -6.43
N VAL A 229 -0.53 -21.75 -6.98
CA VAL A 229 -1.23 -20.50 -6.65
C VAL A 229 -1.70 -20.53 -5.20
N LEU A 230 -2.23 -21.64 -4.73
CA LEU A 230 -2.65 -21.81 -3.32
C LEU A 230 -1.46 -21.62 -2.38
N TYR A 231 -0.33 -22.31 -2.61
CA TYR A 231 0.86 -22.18 -1.75
C TYR A 231 1.43 -20.75 -1.75
N ALA A 232 1.54 -20.13 -2.93
CA ALA A 232 1.99 -18.74 -3.03
C ALA A 232 1.06 -17.79 -2.27
N SER A 233 -0.24 -18.01 -2.34
CA SER A 233 -1.24 -17.23 -1.61
C SER A 233 -1.16 -17.45 -0.10
N MET A 234 -0.96 -18.68 0.37
CA MET A 234 -0.77 -18.98 1.79
C MET A 234 0.49 -18.30 2.33
N ILE A 235 1.62 -18.39 1.63
CA ILE A 235 2.86 -17.69 2.00
C ILE A 235 2.61 -16.18 2.09
N ARG A 236 1.88 -15.60 1.13
CA ARG A 236 1.55 -14.17 1.12
C ARG A 236 0.66 -13.79 2.32
N ILE A 237 -0.33 -14.61 2.63
CA ILE A 237 -1.22 -14.40 3.80
C ILE A 237 -0.40 -14.41 5.08
N ILE A 238 0.44 -15.43 5.29
CA ILE A 238 1.29 -15.55 6.48
C ILE A 238 2.21 -14.33 6.62
N ASN A 239 2.90 -13.93 5.54
CA ASN A 239 3.77 -12.76 5.55
C ASN A 239 3.00 -11.46 5.89
N THR A 240 1.81 -11.30 5.34
CA THR A 240 0.99 -10.11 5.59
C THR A 240 0.48 -10.09 7.02
N LEU A 241 -0.04 -11.21 7.54
CA LEU A 241 -0.47 -11.34 8.93
C LEU A 241 0.67 -11.09 9.90
N SER A 242 1.87 -11.62 9.62
CA SER A 242 3.07 -11.36 10.42
C SER A 242 3.41 -9.88 10.44
N LEU A 243 3.44 -9.21 9.29
CA LEU A 243 3.74 -7.78 9.20
C LEU A 243 2.76 -6.93 10.02
N PHE A 244 1.45 -7.15 9.85
CA PHE A 244 0.43 -6.42 10.62
C PHE A 244 0.45 -6.78 12.11
N GLY A 245 0.68 -8.04 12.45
CA GLY A 245 0.87 -8.47 13.85
C GLY A 245 2.05 -7.75 14.51
N PHE A 246 3.19 -7.70 13.84
CA PHE A 246 4.35 -6.95 14.31
C PHE A 246 4.07 -5.45 14.42
N ALA A 247 3.39 -4.85 13.43
CA ALA A 247 3.04 -3.43 13.45
C ALA A 247 2.14 -3.04 14.64
N VAL A 248 1.34 -3.96 15.16
CA VAL A 248 0.48 -3.71 16.33
C VAL A 248 1.21 -3.99 17.66
N ILE A 249 1.93 -5.10 17.74
CA ILE A 249 2.50 -5.59 19.01
C ILE A 249 3.86 -4.93 19.33
N MET A 250 4.73 -4.80 18.33
CA MET A 250 6.10 -4.33 18.55
C MET A 250 6.21 -2.89 19.07
N PRO A 251 5.43 -1.90 18.60
CA PRO A 251 5.50 -0.55 19.17
C PRO A 251 5.24 -0.56 20.67
N MET A 252 4.26 -1.34 21.12
CA MET A 252 3.90 -1.42 22.54
C MET A 252 5.02 -2.10 23.34
N MET A 253 5.58 -3.20 22.85
CA MET A 253 6.70 -3.86 23.49
C MET A 253 7.93 -2.94 23.60
N PHE A 254 8.31 -2.27 22.51
CA PHE A 254 9.50 -1.42 22.50
C PHE A 254 9.31 -0.12 23.26
N VAL A 255 8.15 0.53 23.12
CA VAL A 255 7.89 1.83 23.75
C VAL A 255 7.40 1.67 25.18
N ASP A 256 6.37 0.84 25.43
CA ASP A 256 5.71 0.76 26.73
C ASP A 256 6.46 -0.16 27.71
N GLU A 257 7.05 -1.29 27.24
CA GLU A 257 7.71 -2.26 28.12
C GLU A 257 9.24 -2.04 28.20
N LEU A 258 9.90 -1.77 27.06
CA LEU A 258 11.36 -1.62 27.02
C LEU A 258 11.82 -0.15 27.19
N GLY A 259 10.89 0.82 27.18
CA GLY A 259 11.18 2.23 27.44
C GLY A 259 11.90 2.98 26.32
N PHE A 260 11.87 2.46 25.10
CA PHE A 260 12.37 3.21 23.94
C PHE A 260 11.41 4.37 23.63
N SER A 261 11.94 5.48 23.14
CA SER A 261 11.09 6.51 22.57
C SER A 261 10.50 6.06 21.23
N THR A 262 9.33 6.60 20.86
CA THR A 262 8.72 6.33 19.56
C THR A 262 9.66 6.56 18.38
N PRO A 263 10.48 7.66 18.34
CA PRO A 263 11.49 7.86 17.29
C PRO A 263 12.56 6.77 17.23
N GLU A 264 13.08 6.30 18.37
CA GLU A 264 14.07 5.22 18.40
C GLU A 264 13.49 3.90 17.87
N TRP A 265 12.27 3.56 18.28
CA TRP A 265 11.56 2.42 17.75
C TRP A 265 11.39 2.51 16.23
N LEU A 266 10.99 3.66 15.69
CA LEU A 266 10.84 3.90 14.27
C LEU A 266 12.13 3.69 13.49
N GLN A 267 13.27 4.07 14.03
CA GLN A 267 14.58 3.81 13.41
C GLN A 267 14.90 2.32 13.36
N ILE A 268 14.63 1.58 14.44
CA ILE A 268 14.77 0.12 14.49
C ILE A 268 13.88 -0.53 13.44
N TRP A 269 12.61 -0.11 13.36
CA TRP A 269 11.64 -0.60 12.39
C TRP A 269 12.08 -0.35 10.95
N GLY A 270 12.65 0.83 10.68
CA GLY A 270 13.22 1.18 9.38
C GLY A 270 14.39 0.28 8.97
N VAL A 271 15.24 -0.14 9.91
CA VAL A 271 16.33 -1.10 9.66
C VAL A 271 15.78 -2.47 9.25
N PHE A 272 14.71 -2.97 9.88
CA PHE A 272 14.06 -4.21 9.46
C PHE A 272 13.61 -4.16 8.00
N PHE A 273 13.01 -3.06 7.58
CA PHE A 273 12.61 -2.89 6.17
C PHE A 273 13.80 -2.71 5.24
N ALA A 274 14.87 -2.04 5.67
CA ALA A 274 16.07 -1.89 4.87
C ALA A 274 16.71 -3.24 4.52
N THR A 275 16.66 -4.23 5.42
CA THR A 275 17.15 -5.58 5.13
C THR A 275 16.37 -6.28 4.01
N THR A 276 15.08 -5.98 3.87
CA THR A 276 14.26 -6.56 2.79
C THR A 276 14.66 -6.03 1.40
N LEU A 277 15.24 -4.82 1.32
CA LEU A 277 15.71 -4.24 0.06
C LEU A 277 16.81 -5.09 -0.56
N PHE A 278 17.76 -5.59 0.24
CA PHE A 278 18.84 -6.44 -0.26
C PHE A 278 18.30 -7.71 -0.91
N SER A 279 17.26 -8.32 -0.32
CA SER A 279 16.65 -9.53 -0.89
C SER A 279 15.89 -9.26 -2.20
N ASN A 280 15.30 -8.07 -2.36
CA ASN A 280 14.57 -7.69 -3.57
C ASN A 280 15.52 -7.34 -4.72
N VAL A 281 16.63 -6.64 -4.43
CA VAL A 281 17.65 -6.29 -5.43
C VAL A 281 18.40 -7.51 -5.93
N LEU A 282 18.67 -8.51 -5.06
CA LEU A 282 19.33 -9.75 -5.45
C LEU A 282 18.46 -10.67 -6.34
N ARG A 283 17.16 -10.42 -6.42
CA ARG A 283 16.20 -11.16 -7.25
C ARG A 283 15.87 -10.46 -8.58
N ALA A 284 16.27 -9.20 -8.75
CA ALA A 284 16.08 -8.43 -9.98
C ALA A 284 17.23 -8.65 -10.96
#